data_78c3f94a33a707712eb3730b2301127a
#
_entry.id   78c3f94a33a707712eb3730b2301127a
#
_cell.length_a   1.000
_cell.length_b   1.000
_cell.length_c   1.000
_cell.angle_alpha   90.00
_cell.angle_beta   90.00
_cell.angle_gamma   90.00
#
_symmetry.space_group_name_H-M   'P 1'
#
loop_
_entity.id
_entity.type
_entity.pdbx_description
1 polymer ?
#
loop_
_entity_poly.entity_id
_entity_poly.type
_entity_poly.pdbx_seq_one_letter_code
_entity_poly.pdbx_strand_id
1 'polypeptide(L)'
;MKTDVLLKDLAAVFRWTARLNMHEGIANHFSIKLDQEDNNNNNNSFYINRPGQHFSKMKASDLLLVNENDIDMLRDRPDIIDPTAVNIHGTIHSKVKDANCILHCHSKYATILSTFADMTLPPIDQNTMRYFNRITYYDDF
;
A
#
# COMPACT_ATOMS: atom_id res chain seq x y z
N MET A 1 13.81 -17.10 4.66
CA MET A 1 13.54 -16.83 6.10
C MET A 1 13.19 -15.37 6.37
N LYS A 2 13.93 -14.41 5.82
CA LYS A 2 13.67 -12.96 5.98
C LYS A 2 12.35 -12.56 5.29
N THR A 3 12.12 -12.98 4.05
CA THR A 3 10.88 -12.76 3.29
C THR A 3 9.65 -13.32 4.01
N ASP A 4 9.71 -14.53 4.57
CA ASP A 4 8.59 -15.14 5.29
C ASP A 4 8.16 -14.32 6.53
N VAL A 5 9.10 -13.70 7.23
CA VAL A 5 8.81 -12.78 8.33
C VAL A 5 8.11 -11.53 7.81
N LEU A 6 8.63 -10.91 6.76
CA LEU A 6 8.04 -9.71 6.14
C LEU A 6 6.59 -9.94 5.68
N LEU A 7 6.31 -11.10 5.06
CA LEU A 7 4.95 -11.44 4.63
C LEU A 7 3.99 -11.64 5.81
N LYS A 8 4.46 -12.24 6.90
CA LYS A 8 3.68 -12.37 8.14
C LYS A 8 3.40 -11.02 8.77
N ASP A 9 4.39 -10.13 8.80
CA ASP A 9 4.26 -8.78 9.32
C ASP A 9 3.27 -7.98 8.48
N LEU A 10 3.38 -8.02 7.14
CA LEU A 10 2.43 -7.36 6.25
C LEU A 10 1.00 -7.89 6.46
N ALA A 11 0.83 -9.22 6.57
CA ALA A 11 -0.47 -9.82 6.87
C ALA A 11 -1.02 -9.37 8.24
N ALA A 12 -0.16 -9.15 9.23
CA ALA A 12 -0.55 -8.60 10.52
C ALA A 12 -0.98 -7.12 10.40
N VAL A 13 -0.28 -6.33 9.59
CA VAL A 13 -0.64 -4.92 9.31
C VAL A 13 -2.03 -4.82 8.68
N PHE A 14 -2.37 -5.66 7.70
CA PHE A 14 -3.72 -5.72 7.14
C PHE A 14 -4.79 -5.95 8.21
N ARG A 15 -4.61 -6.98 9.03
CA ARG A 15 -5.57 -7.31 10.10
C ARG A 15 -5.65 -6.23 11.18
N TRP A 16 -4.53 -5.60 11.48
CA TRP A 16 -4.47 -4.49 12.43
C TRP A 16 -5.19 -3.25 11.90
N THR A 17 -5.01 -2.91 10.64
CA THR A 17 -5.74 -1.83 9.94
C THR A 17 -7.25 -2.06 9.98
N ALA A 18 -7.69 -3.31 9.73
CA ALA A 18 -9.11 -3.68 9.86
C ALA A 18 -9.63 -3.54 11.29
N ARG A 19 -8.86 -3.97 12.28
CA ARG A 19 -9.22 -3.85 13.71
C ARG A 19 -9.37 -2.40 14.16
N LEU A 20 -8.54 -1.50 13.62
CA LEU A 20 -8.58 -0.07 13.91
C LEU A 20 -9.62 0.69 13.06
N ASN A 21 -10.36 -0.03 12.20
CA ASN A 21 -11.36 0.57 11.30
C ASN A 21 -10.77 1.68 10.40
N MET A 22 -9.55 1.45 9.89
CA MET A 22 -8.79 2.38 9.04
C MET A 22 -8.83 2.00 7.56
N HIS A 23 -9.73 1.13 7.15
CA HIS A 23 -9.90 0.67 5.76
C HIS A 23 -11.35 0.82 5.32
N GLU A 24 -11.59 0.78 4.03
CA GLU A 24 -12.92 0.82 3.43
C GLU A 24 -13.17 -0.42 2.57
N GLY A 25 -14.04 -1.31 3.05
CA GLY A 25 -14.44 -2.51 2.32
C GLY A 25 -13.25 -3.35 1.85
N ILE A 26 -13.12 -3.49 0.53
CA ILE A 26 -12.04 -4.26 -0.15
C ILE A 26 -11.22 -3.39 -1.11
N ALA A 27 -11.43 -2.07 -1.12
CA ALA A 27 -10.82 -1.13 -2.05
C ALA A 27 -9.47 -0.56 -1.58
N ASN A 28 -8.76 -1.30 -0.73
CA ASN A 28 -7.48 -0.86 -0.15
C ASN A 28 -6.39 -1.86 -0.48
N HIS A 29 -5.15 -1.39 -0.56
CA HIS A 29 -4.02 -2.24 -0.93
C HIS A 29 -2.72 -1.81 -0.26
N PHE A 30 -1.96 -2.79 0.23
CA PHE A 30 -0.66 -2.61 0.85
C PHE A 30 0.37 -3.47 0.15
N SER A 31 1.58 -2.94 0.02
CA SER A 31 2.69 -3.67 -0.56
C SER A 31 3.97 -3.55 0.25
N ILE A 32 4.84 -4.52 0.06
CA ILE A 32 6.19 -4.53 0.61
C ILE A 32 7.19 -4.98 -0.46
N LYS A 33 8.24 -4.20 -0.62
CA LYS A 33 9.33 -4.48 -1.56
C LYS A 33 10.20 -5.62 -1.04
N LEU A 34 10.63 -6.49 -1.93
CA LEU A 34 11.65 -7.49 -1.61
C LEU A 34 13.04 -6.85 -1.53
N ASP A 35 13.83 -7.26 -0.55
CA ASP A 35 15.24 -6.93 -0.53
C ASP A 35 15.95 -7.56 -1.74
N GLN A 36 16.92 -6.84 -2.30
CA GLN A 36 17.70 -7.31 -3.46
C GLN A 36 18.45 -8.63 -3.17
N GLU A 37 18.81 -8.87 -1.91
CA GLU A 37 19.47 -10.11 -1.48
C GLU A 37 18.57 -11.34 -1.59
N ASP A 38 17.25 -11.17 -1.39
CA ASP A 38 16.25 -12.24 -1.50
C ASP A 38 15.72 -12.39 -2.94
N ASN A 39 16.09 -11.47 -3.84
CA ASN A 39 15.62 -11.40 -5.22
C ASN A 39 16.73 -11.83 -6.19
N ASN A 40 16.81 -13.12 -6.49
CA ASN A 40 17.81 -13.71 -7.38
C ASN A 40 17.84 -13.12 -8.81
N ASN A 41 16.89 -12.26 -9.18
CA ASN A 41 16.72 -11.74 -10.54
C ASN A 41 17.05 -10.26 -10.71
N ASN A 42 17.60 -9.57 -9.72
CA ASN A 42 17.94 -8.13 -9.79
C ASN A 42 16.78 -7.18 -10.20
N ASN A 43 15.54 -7.68 -10.27
CA ASN A 43 14.36 -6.90 -10.62
C ASN A 43 13.67 -6.37 -9.37
N ASN A 44 13.15 -5.15 -9.41
CA ASN A 44 12.29 -4.62 -8.36
C ASN A 44 11.00 -5.45 -8.27
N SER A 45 10.89 -6.24 -7.21
CA SER A 45 9.71 -7.06 -6.94
C SER A 45 9.09 -6.66 -5.62
N PHE A 46 7.77 -6.74 -5.52
CA PHE A 46 7.06 -6.45 -4.29
C PHE A 46 5.87 -7.41 -4.10
N TYR A 47 5.52 -7.65 -2.86
CA TYR A 47 4.30 -8.36 -2.51
C TYR A 47 3.15 -7.39 -2.26
N ILE A 48 1.94 -7.75 -2.71
CA ILE A 48 0.72 -6.96 -2.58
C ILE A 48 -0.48 -7.87 -2.38
N ASN A 49 -1.57 -7.38 -1.79
CA ASN A 49 -2.81 -8.15 -1.69
C ASN A 49 -3.53 -8.29 -3.03
N ARG A 50 -4.25 -9.39 -3.17
CA ARG A 50 -5.22 -9.58 -4.27
C ARG A 50 -6.48 -8.76 -4.04
N PRO A 51 -7.24 -8.40 -5.09
CA PRO A 51 -8.53 -7.75 -4.95
C PRO A 51 -9.56 -8.67 -4.27
N GLY A 52 -10.59 -8.07 -3.69
CA GLY A 52 -11.77 -8.79 -3.20
C GLY A 52 -11.63 -9.45 -1.83
N GLN A 53 -10.47 -9.39 -1.17
CA GLN A 53 -10.28 -9.97 0.14
C GLN A 53 -10.29 -8.89 1.24
N HIS A 54 -11.20 -9.05 2.20
CA HIS A 54 -11.28 -8.16 3.35
C HIS A 54 -10.04 -8.28 4.24
N PHE A 55 -9.48 -7.17 4.67
CA PHE A 55 -8.23 -7.08 5.44
C PHE A 55 -8.20 -7.93 6.71
N SER A 56 -9.33 -8.08 7.42
CA SER A 56 -9.41 -8.92 8.62
C SER A 56 -9.10 -10.40 8.38
N LYS A 57 -9.19 -10.87 7.13
CA LYS A 57 -8.99 -12.28 6.74
C LYS A 57 -7.65 -12.52 6.06
N MET A 58 -6.83 -11.49 5.87
CA MET A 58 -5.58 -11.57 5.14
C MET A 58 -4.55 -12.48 5.80
N LYS A 59 -3.92 -13.34 5.01
CA LYS A 59 -2.82 -14.24 5.40
C LYS A 59 -1.59 -13.93 4.55
N ALA A 60 -0.42 -14.32 5.02
CA ALA A 60 0.82 -14.20 4.27
C ALA A 60 0.78 -14.94 2.91
N SER A 61 0.08 -16.10 2.86
CA SER A 61 -0.10 -16.90 1.63
C SER A 61 -1.02 -16.28 0.59
N ASP A 62 -1.78 -15.24 0.96
CA ASP A 62 -2.74 -14.59 0.06
C ASP A 62 -2.07 -13.48 -0.77
N LEU A 63 -0.84 -13.11 -0.40
CA LEU A 63 -0.10 -12.05 -1.05
C LEU A 63 0.44 -12.51 -2.41
N LEU A 64 0.30 -11.62 -3.40
CA LEU A 64 0.79 -11.81 -4.76
C LEU A 64 2.18 -11.19 -4.90
N LEU A 65 3.13 -11.95 -5.44
CA LEU A 65 4.40 -11.40 -5.87
C LEU A 65 4.23 -10.75 -7.25
N VAL A 66 4.60 -9.50 -7.36
CA VAL A 66 4.61 -8.71 -8.61
C VAL A 66 6.04 -8.36 -8.95
N ASN A 67 6.45 -8.63 -10.19
CA ASN A 67 7.72 -8.16 -10.74
C ASN A 67 7.51 -6.88 -11.53
N GLU A 68 8.47 -5.97 -11.51
CA GLU A 68 8.41 -4.72 -12.26
C GLU A 68 8.15 -4.94 -13.76
N ASN A 69 8.70 -6.00 -14.34
CA ASN A 69 8.52 -6.34 -15.75
C ASN A 69 7.09 -6.80 -16.11
N ASP A 70 6.30 -7.22 -15.12
CA ASP A 70 4.93 -7.72 -15.33
C ASP A 70 3.87 -6.62 -15.20
N ILE A 71 4.27 -5.42 -14.78
CA ILE A 71 3.36 -4.32 -14.45
C ILE A 71 2.44 -3.98 -15.62
N ASP A 72 2.97 -3.84 -16.83
CA ASP A 72 2.17 -3.46 -18.00
C ASP A 72 1.13 -4.53 -18.36
N MET A 73 1.49 -5.80 -18.25
CA MET A 73 0.57 -6.91 -18.46
C MET A 73 -0.51 -6.99 -17.37
N LEU A 74 -0.12 -6.70 -16.12
CA LEU A 74 -1.03 -6.78 -14.97
C LEU A 74 -2.07 -5.65 -14.93
N ARG A 75 -1.83 -4.51 -15.59
CA ARG A 75 -2.82 -3.43 -15.72
C ARG A 75 -4.12 -3.88 -16.35
N ASP A 76 -4.05 -4.82 -17.28
CA ASP A 76 -5.19 -5.37 -18.01
C ASP A 76 -5.79 -6.63 -17.36
N ARG A 77 -5.37 -6.95 -16.12
CA ARG A 77 -5.79 -8.15 -15.40
C ARG A 77 -6.44 -7.84 -14.04
N PRO A 78 -7.63 -7.19 -14.04
CA PRO A 78 -8.34 -6.84 -12.81
C PRO A 78 -8.77 -8.06 -11.98
N ASP A 79 -8.77 -9.23 -12.58
CA ASP A 79 -9.00 -10.53 -11.92
C ASP A 79 -7.83 -10.97 -11.03
N ILE A 80 -6.62 -10.49 -11.30
CA ILE A 80 -5.40 -10.84 -10.56
C ILE A 80 -5.06 -9.77 -9.54
N ILE A 81 -5.10 -8.51 -9.93
CA ILE A 81 -4.69 -7.36 -9.12
C ILE A 81 -5.55 -6.13 -9.48
N ASP A 82 -5.79 -5.27 -8.50
CA ASP A 82 -6.47 -3.99 -8.76
C ASP A 82 -5.58 -3.11 -9.66
N PRO A 83 -6.10 -2.60 -10.80
CA PRO A 83 -5.33 -1.73 -11.70
C PRO A 83 -4.83 -0.45 -11.03
N THR A 84 -5.59 0.12 -10.09
CA THR A 84 -5.15 1.30 -9.33
C THR A 84 -3.97 0.95 -8.42
N ALA A 85 -3.99 -0.24 -7.82
CA ALA A 85 -2.89 -0.75 -7.02
C ALA A 85 -1.61 -0.95 -7.85
N VAL A 86 -1.73 -1.51 -9.06
CA VAL A 86 -0.58 -1.66 -9.98
C VAL A 86 0.05 -0.31 -10.29
N ASN A 87 -0.78 0.68 -10.62
CA ASN A 87 -0.29 2.01 -10.99
C ASN A 87 0.38 2.73 -9.81
N ILE A 88 -0.26 2.75 -8.65
CA ILE A 88 0.26 3.43 -7.46
C ILE A 88 1.53 2.73 -6.96
N HIS A 89 1.43 1.45 -6.63
CA HIS A 89 2.53 0.71 -6.00
C HIS A 89 3.69 0.47 -6.97
N GLY A 90 3.40 0.09 -8.22
CA GLY A 90 4.41 -0.10 -9.25
C GLY A 90 5.21 1.18 -9.50
N THR A 91 4.52 2.32 -9.63
CA THR A 91 5.19 3.60 -9.87
C THR A 91 6.04 4.03 -8.67
N ILE A 92 5.52 3.93 -7.45
CA ILE A 92 6.28 4.35 -6.26
C ILE A 92 7.48 3.43 -6.03
N HIS A 93 7.31 2.11 -6.10
CA HIS A 93 8.41 1.17 -5.91
C HIS A 93 9.52 1.30 -6.96
N SER A 94 9.17 1.69 -8.21
CA SER A 94 10.16 1.91 -9.26
C SER A 94 10.88 3.26 -9.15
N LYS A 95 10.17 4.32 -8.74
CA LYS A 95 10.71 5.68 -8.75
C LYS A 95 11.27 6.14 -7.40
N VAL A 96 10.77 5.62 -6.29
CA VAL A 96 11.18 6.02 -4.94
C VAL A 96 12.00 4.91 -4.32
N LYS A 97 13.32 5.06 -4.37
CA LYS A 97 14.29 4.01 -3.97
C LYS A 97 14.07 3.49 -2.55
N ASP A 98 13.76 4.37 -1.61
CA ASP A 98 13.65 4.04 -0.18
C ASP A 98 12.22 3.70 0.25
N ALA A 99 11.25 3.69 -0.68
CA ALA A 99 9.88 3.28 -0.39
C ALA A 99 9.79 1.74 -0.36
N ASN A 100 10.12 1.16 0.78
CA ASN A 100 10.10 -0.30 0.96
C ASN A 100 8.70 -0.84 1.29
N CYS A 101 7.83 -0.02 1.87
CA CYS A 101 6.45 -0.39 2.21
C CYS A 101 5.51 0.74 1.82
N ILE A 102 4.40 0.40 1.16
CA ILE A 102 3.37 1.36 0.72
C ILE A 102 2.03 0.88 1.25
N LEU A 103 1.34 1.76 1.96
CA LEU A 103 0.04 1.48 2.56
C LEU A 103 -0.99 2.47 1.99
N HIS A 104 -1.85 1.99 1.07
CA HIS A 104 -2.97 2.75 0.56
C HIS A 104 -4.25 2.34 1.26
N CYS A 105 -4.87 3.25 1.97
CA CYS A 105 -6.13 3.00 2.67
C CYS A 105 -7.04 4.22 2.64
N HIS A 106 -8.34 3.96 2.74
CA HIS A 106 -9.38 4.97 2.83
C HIS A 106 -9.84 5.10 4.29
N SER A 107 -8.96 5.58 5.16
CA SER A 107 -9.34 5.78 6.56
C SER A 107 -10.36 6.91 6.69
N LYS A 108 -11.42 6.69 7.47
CA LYS A 108 -12.60 7.55 7.55
C LYS A 108 -12.28 9.04 7.66
N TYR A 109 -11.41 9.41 8.57
CA TYR A 109 -11.11 10.83 8.82
C TYR A 109 -10.22 11.46 7.76
N ALA A 110 -9.26 10.71 7.22
CA ALA A 110 -8.45 11.20 6.10
C ALA A 110 -9.29 11.36 4.84
N THR A 111 -10.19 10.40 4.56
CA THR A 111 -11.14 10.49 3.44
C THR A 111 -12.06 11.68 3.59
N ILE A 112 -12.61 11.94 4.80
CA ILE A 112 -13.42 13.13 5.04
C ILE A 112 -12.60 14.41 4.81
N LEU A 113 -11.39 14.49 5.34
CA LEU A 113 -10.53 15.65 5.17
C LEU A 113 -10.23 15.93 3.69
N SER A 114 -10.00 14.89 2.89
CA SER A 114 -9.71 15.02 1.45
C SER A 114 -10.89 15.53 0.62
N THR A 115 -12.11 15.60 1.16
CA THR A 115 -13.29 16.15 0.46
C THR A 115 -13.45 17.66 0.64
N PHE A 116 -12.65 18.29 1.51
CA PHE A 116 -12.72 19.74 1.70
C PHE A 116 -11.90 20.47 0.65
N ALA A 117 -12.31 21.69 0.28
CA ALA A 117 -11.54 22.56 -0.61
C ALA A 117 -10.16 22.92 -0.02
N ASP A 118 -10.05 23.03 1.30
CA ASP A 118 -8.78 23.09 2.03
C ASP A 118 -8.64 21.80 2.83
N MET A 119 -7.86 20.87 2.31
CA MET A 119 -7.57 19.59 2.94
C MET A 119 -6.32 19.62 3.83
N THR A 120 -5.78 20.81 4.10
CA THR A 120 -4.57 20.99 4.89
C THR A 120 -4.79 20.51 6.33
N LEU A 121 -3.91 19.65 6.83
CA LEU A 121 -3.87 19.23 8.22
C LEU A 121 -3.01 20.20 9.03
N PRO A 122 -3.58 21.12 9.84
CA PRO A 122 -2.80 22.03 10.66
C PRO A 122 -2.15 21.28 11.84
N PRO A 123 -0.94 21.67 12.25
CA PRO A 123 -0.25 21.08 13.39
C PRO A 123 -0.77 21.66 14.72
N ILE A 124 -2.00 21.29 15.09
CA ILE A 124 -2.69 21.86 16.25
C ILE A 124 -2.40 21.17 17.58
N ASP A 125 -1.82 19.96 17.53
CA ASP A 125 -1.45 19.19 18.71
C ASP A 125 -0.18 18.34 18.48
N GLN A 126 0.28 17.66 19.52
CA GLN A 126 1.49 16.84 19.46
C GLN A 126 1.37 15.66 18.48
N ASN A 127 0.16 15.13 18.22
CA ASN A 127 -0.05 14.05 17.27
C ASN A 127 0.03 14.55 15.83
N THR A 128 -0.62 15.69 15.53
CA THR A 128 -0.58 16.31 14.20
C THR A 128 0.80 16.86 13.86
N MET A 129 1.58 17.31 14.86
CA MET A 129 2.99 17.71 14.68
C MET A 129 3.87 16.61 14.11
N ARG A 130 3.55 15.33 14.31
CA ARG A 130 4.30 14.21 13.71
C ARG A 130 4.26 14.23 12.19
N TYR A 131 3.22 14.80 11.61
CA TYR A 131 2.99 14.88 10.16
C TYR A 131 3.44 16.21 9.56
N PHE A 132 3.88 17.17 10.38
CA PHE A 132 4.34 18.46 9.89
C PHE A 132 5.48 18.29 8.88
N ASN A 133 5.35 18.89 7.69
CA ASN A 133 6.24 18.73 6.55
C ASN A 133 6.43 17.28 6.06
N ARG A 134 5.47 16.39 6.36
CA ARG A 134 5.49 14.97 5.92
C ARG A 134 4.24 14.57 5.16
N ILE A 135 3.36 15.52 4.85
CA ILE A 135 2.14 15.32 4.08
C ILE A 135 2.32 15.97 2.72
N THR A 136 1.98 15.23 1.68
CA THR A 136 1.80 15.75 0.33
C THR A 136 0.34 15.66 -0.03
N TYR A 137 -0.19 16.74 -0.58
CA TYR A 137 -1.57 16.82 -1.06
C TYR A 137 -1.57 16.70 -2.57
N TYR A 138 -2.46 15.89 -3.09
CA TYR A 138 -2.66 15.70 -4.52
C TYR A 138 -4.12 16.04 -4.85
N ASP A 139 -4.33 17.03 -5.70
CA ASP A 139 -5.64 17.57 -6.08
C ASP A 139 -5.83 17.57 -7.60
N ASP A 140 -5.23 16.60 -8.27
CA ASP A 140 -5.30 16.40 -9.71
C ASP A 140 -5.89 15.03 -10.02
N PHE A 141 -6.84 14.96 -10.95
CA PHE A 141 -7.44 13.74 -11.45
C PHE A 141 -7.27 13.64 -12.96
#